data_c51019d12f91d51b3d9db050856ca6e0
#
_entry.id   c51019d12f91d51b3d9db050856ca6e0
#
_cell.length_a   1.000
_cell.length_b   1.000
_cell.length_c   1.000
_cell.angle_alpha   90.00
_cell.angle_beta   90.00
_cell.angle_gamma   90.00
#
_symmetry.space_group_name_H-M   'P 1'
#
loop_
_entity.id
_entity.type
_entity.pdbx_description
1 polymer ?
#
loop_
_entity_poly.entity_id
_entity_poly.type
_entity_poly.pdbx_seq_one_letter_code
_entity_poly.pdbx_strand_id
1 'polypeptide(L)'
;NISEPGKQMVLSASLVKTLTGRDTINARFLNENSFEFVPQFKLFINTNHLPRVTDPTVFDSGRVKVIPFNRHFAEAEQDKGLKKKLRKAENLSGILNWCLDGLWMMQETGLDVPPAVRDATAQYRRDSDKIARFVDEMMEPDPHGEIRTEEAYQQYQDWCSRNGHKRSEEHTSELQ
;
A
#
# COMPACT_ATOMS: atom_id res chain seq x y z
N ASN A 1 -8.22 -11.42 -4.71
CA ASN A 1 -8.88 -10.43 -3.88
C ASN A 1 -8.70 -10.84 -2.41
N ILE A 2 -8.08 -10.00 -1.61
CA ILE A 2 -7.92 -10.21 -0.17
C ILE A 2 -8.93 -9.28 0.49
N SER A 3 -9.92 -9.86 1.17
CA SER A 3 -10.94 -9.10 1.88
C SER A 3 -10.65 -9.13 3.38
N GLU A 4 -10.67 -7.97 4.01
CA GLU A 4 -10.55 -7.75 5.45
C GLU A 4 -9.32 -8.40 6.10
N PRO A 5 -8.11 -8.06 5.66
CA PRO A 5 -6.92 -8.49 6.38
C PRO A 5 -6.98 -7.94 7.82
N GLY A 6 -6.56 -8.74 8.78
CA GLY A 6 -6.53 -8.34 10.19
C GLY A 6 -5.64 -7.09 10.40
N LYS A 7 -5.86 -6.38 11.51
CA LYS A 7 -5.12 -5.15 11.88
C LYS A 7 -3.58 -5.30 11.92
N GLN A 8 -3.07 -6.54 11.93
CA GLN A 8 -1.64 -6.84 11.99
C GLN A 8 -1.05 -7.30 10.65
N MET A 9 -1.77 -7.14 9.53
CA MET A 9 -1.23 -7.52 8.24
C MET A 9 0.03 -6.72 7.93
N VAL A 10 1.07 -7.44 7.52
CA VAL A 10 2.32 -6.87 7.04
C VAL A 10 2.40 -7.07 5.53
N LEU A 11 2.64 -5.99 4.81
CA LEU A 11 2.86 -6.02 3.37
C LEU A 11 4.36 -6.22 3.12
N SER A 12 4.73 -7.44 2.68
CA SER A 12 6.10 -7.72 2.27
C SER A 12 6.42 -7.00 0.96
N ALA A 13 7.35 -6.07 1.00
CA ALA A 13 7.79 -5.31 -0.17
C ALA A 13 8.39 -6.23 -1.24
N SER A 14 9.17 -7.25 -0.84
CA SER A 14 9.73 -8.23 -1.77
C SER A 14 8.64 -9.00 -2.51
N LEU A 15 7.64 -9.49 -1.77
CA LEU A 15 6.51 -10.22 -2.38
C LEU A 15 5.72 -9.31 -3.33
N VAL A 16 5.45 -8.06 -2.95
CA VAL A 16 4.78 -7.10 -3.85
C VAL A 16 5.61 -6.85 -5.10
N LYS A 17 6.92 -6.64 -4.96
CA LYS A 17 7.84 -6.44 -6.08
C LYS A 17 7.83 -7.65 -7.03
N THR A 18 7.90 -8.87 -6.50
CA THR A 18 7.85 -10.12 -7.28
C THR A 18 6.51 -10.29 -7.99
N LEU A 19 5.39 -10.16 -7.26
CA LEU A 19 4.05 -10.37 -7.83
C LEU A 19 3.61 -9.31 -8.84
N THR A 20 4.15 -8.09 -8.76
CA THR A 20 3.82 -6.99 -9.66
C THR A 20 4.95 -6.65 -10.63
N GLY A 21 6.06 -7.37 -10.56
CA GLY A 21 7.18 -7.31 -11.49
C GLY A 21 6.86 -8.04 -12.81
N ARG A 22 7.85 -8.08 -13.66
CA ARG A 22 7.84 -8.90 -14.89
C ARG A 22 8.74 -10.13 -14.74
N ASP A 23 9.11 -10.46 -13.51
CA ASP A 23 9.97 -11.59 -13.22
C ASP A 23 9.17 -12.89 -13.28
N THR A 24 9.83 -13.95 -13.72
CA THR A 24 9.23 -15.29 -13.73
C THR A 24 9.07 -15.79 -12.30
N ILE A 25 7.87 -16.28 -11.98
CA ILE A 25 7.56 -16.90 -10.70
C ILE A 25 7.43 -18.39 -10.85
N ASN A 26 8.09 -19.12 -9.97
CA ASN A 26 7.91 -20.56 -9.85
C ASN A 26 6.78 -20.86 -8.85
N ALA A 27 5.81 -21.63 -9.26
CA ALA A 27 4.69 -22.07 -8.43
C ALA A 27 4.39 -23.55 -8.65
N ARG A 28 3.65 -24.15 -7.72
CA ARG A 28 3.16 -25.53 -7.90
C ARG A 28 1.81 -25.72 -7.22
N PHE A 29 0.99 -26.56 -7.79
CA PHE A 29 -0.17 -27.09 -7.09
C PHE A 29 0.25 -28.17 -6.09
N LEU A 30 -0.61 -28.44 -5.12
CA LEU A 30 -0.34 -29.46 -4.12
C LEU A 30 -0.18 -30.83 -4.81
N ASN A 31 0.93 -31.51 -4.54
CA ASN A 31 1.29 -32.81 -5.11
C ASN A 31 1.51 -32.82 -6.65
N GLU A 32 1.77 -31.67 -7.28
CA GLU A 32 2.08 -31.57 -8.70
C GLU A 32 3.51 -31.03 -8.93
N ASN A 33 3.98 -31.12 -10.17
CA ASN A 33 5.25 -30.54 -10.57
C ASN A 33 5.17 -29.00 -10.56
N SER A 34 6.30 -28.35 -10.33
CA SER A 34 6.39 -26.90 -10.42
C SER A 34 6.26 -26.43 -11.87
N PHE A 35 5.69 -25.24 -12.02
CA PHE A 35 5.61 -24.52 -13.31
C PHE A 35 6.04 -23.07 -13.11
N GLU A 36 6.49 -22.47 -14.19
CA GLU A 36 6.91 -21.08 -14.22
C GLU A 36 5.91 -20.23 -14.99
N PHE A 37 5.66 -19.01 -14.50
CA PHE A 37 4.82 -18.05 -15.21
C PHE A 37 5.26 -16.62 -14.92
N VAL A 38 4.95 -15.72 -15.86
CA VAL A 38 5.11 -14.27 -15.67
C VAL A 38 3.77 -13.70 -15.20
N PRO A 39 3.72 -13.00 -14.06
CA PRO A 39 2.48 -12.42 -13.56
C PRO A 39 1.86 -11.40 -14.53
N GLN A 40 0.57 -11.58 -14.85
CA GLN A 40 -0.22 -10.67 -15.69
C GLN A 40 -1.45 -10.12 -14.97
N PHE A 41 -1.43 -10.12 -13.65
CA PHE A 41 -2.56 -9.69 -12.82
C PHE A 41 -2.23 -8.40 -12.06
N LYS A 42 -3.27 -7.77 -11.53
CA LYS A 42 -3.18 -6.67 -10.57
C LYS A 42 -3.74 -7.13 -9.22
N LEU A 43 -3.09 -6.73 -8.14
CA LEU A 43 -3.55 -7.03 -6.80
C LEU A 43 -4.47 -5.91 -6.29
N PHE A 44 -5.66 -6.30 -5.79
CA PHE A 44 -6.57 -5.41 -5.10
C PHE A 44 -6.76 -5.92 -3.67
N ILE A 45 -6.47 -5.06 -2.70
CA ILE A 45 -6.63 -5.35 -1.28
C ILE A 45 -7.69 -4.40 -0.73
N ASN A 46 -8.83 -4.97 -0.31
CA ASN A 46 -9.86 -4.21 0.37
C ASN A 46 -9.62 -4.31 1.88
N THR A 47 -9.44 -3.19 2.54
CA THR A 47 -9.12 -3.16 3.97
C THR A 47 -9.64 -1.89 4.64
N ASN A 48 -10.03 -1.99 5.89
CA ASN A 48 -10.33 -0.85 6.74
C ASN A 48 -9.07 -0.28 7.42
N HIS A 49 -7.97 -1.04 7.42
CA HIS A 49 -6.70 -0.63 8.02
C HIS A 49 -5.59 -0.91 7.04
N LEU A 50 -4.81 0.11 6.69
CA LEU A 50 -3.67 -0.07 5.79
C LEU A 50 -2.65 -1.04 6.43
N PRO A 51 -2.15 -2.03 5.67
CA PRO A 51 -1.13 -2.96 6.14
C PRO A 51 0.13 -2.21 6.57
N ARG A 52 0.87 -2.75 7.53
CA ARG A 52 2.19 -2.20 7.84
C ARG A 52 3.16 -2.56 6.72
N VAL A 53 3.86 -1.58 6.19
CA VAL A 53 4.94 -1.76 5.22
C VAL A 53 6.28 -1.81 5.96
N THR A 54 7.12 -2.78 5.64
CA THR A 54 8.45 -2.94 6.26
C THR A 54 9.54 -2.19 5.50
N ASP A 55 9.37 -2.03 4.19
CA ASP A 55 10.33 -1.37 3.30
C ASP A 55 9.58 -0.33 2.44
N PRO A 56 9.76 0.98 2.73
CA PRO A 56 9.07 2.05 2.03
C PRO A 56 9.45 2.16 0.54
N THR A 57 10.53 1.52 0.07
CA THR A 57 10.93 1.54 -1.34
C THR A 57 9.89 0.90 -2.27
N VAL A 58 8.92 0.16 -1.73
CA VAL A 58 7.77 -0.35 -2.51
C VAL A 58 6.93 0.79 -3.12
N PHE A 59 6.96 1.98 -2.53
CA PHE A 59 6.26 3.15 -3.04
C PHE A 59 7.00 3.85 -4.18
N ASP A 60 8.33 3.76 -4.24
CA ASP A 60 9.17 4.47 -5.22
C ASP A 60 8.86 4.08 -6.67
N SER A 61 8.52 2.82 -6.87
CA SER A 61 8.17 2.28 -8.19
C SER A 61 6.72 2.54 -8.61
N GLY A 62 5.93 3.28 -7.78
CA GLY A 62 4.51 3.53 -8.03
C GLY A 62 3.61 2.29 -8.02
N ARG A 63 4.09 1.17 -7.46
CA ARG A 63 3.38 -0.13 -7.43
C ARG A 63 2.21 -0.14 -6.46
N VAL A 64 2.28 0.67 -5.40
CA VAL A 64 1.21 0.80 -4.41
C VAL A 64 0.42 2.05 -4.68
N LYS A 65 -0.89 1.92 -4.74
CA LYS A 65 -1.85 3.02 -4.86
C LYS A 65 -2.91 2.84 -3.79
N VAL A 66 -3.17 3.86 -3.01
CA VAL A 66 -4.26 3.89 -2.03
C VAL A 66 -5.45 4.61 -2.64
N ILE A 67 -6.55 3.89 -2.80
CA ILE A 67 -7.82 4.47 -3.29
C ILE A 67 -8.71 4.67 -2.06
N PRO A 68 -8.86 5.92 -1.57
CA PRO A 68 -9.60 6.18 -0.35
C PRO A 68 -11.12 6.14 -0.58
N PHE A 69 -11.84 5.44 0.30
CA PHE A 69 -13.30 5.42 0.37
C PHE A 69 -13.73 5.96 1.74
N ASN A 70 -13.62 7.27 1.91
CA ASN A 70 -13.77 7.91 3.22
C ASN A 70 -15.23 8.21 3.60
N ARG A 71 -16.19 8.03 2.67
CA ARG A 71 -17.59 8.30 2.98
C ARG A 71 -18.17 7.18 3.83
N HIS A 72 -18.64 7.54 5.01
CA HIS A 72 -19.47 6.69 5.84
C HIS A 72 -20.94 6.96 5.53
N PHE A 73 -21.73 5.90 5.36
CA PHE A 73 -23.17 5.99 5.17
C PHE A 73 -23.87 5.68 6.49
N ALA A 74 -24.61 6.64 7.02
CA ALA A 74 -25.46 6.43 8.18
C ALA A 74 -26.51 5.36 7.87
N GLU A 75 -27.08 4.72 8.89
CA GLU A 75 -28.02 3.60 8.71
C GLU A 75 -29.23 4.01 7.84
N ALA A 76 -29.70 5.24 7.99
CA ALA A 76 -30.81 5.79 7.21
C ALA A 76 -30.48 5.99 5.71
N GLU A 77 -29.20 6.14 5.37
CA GLU A 77 -28.72 6.29 3.99
C GLU A 77 -28.41 4.95 3.30
N GLN A 78 -28.35 3.88 4.09
CA GLN A 78 -27.96 2.56 3.57
C GLN A 78 -29.05 1.88 2.77
N ASP A 79 -28.75 1.56 1.52
CA ASP A 79 -29.62 0.70 0.71
C ASP A 79 -29.22 -0.77 0.89
N LYS A 80 -29.91 -1.45 1.81
CA LYS A 80 -29.71 -2.89 2.07
C LYS A 80 -29.93 -3.78 0.83
N GLY A 81 -30.63 -3.26 -0.19
CA GLY A 81 -30.90 -3.95 -1.46
C GLY A 81 -29.91 -3.65 -2.58
N LEU A 82 -28.93 -2.77 -2.37
CA LEU A 82 -28.03 -2.26 -3.41
C LEU A 82 -27.35 -3.36 -4.22
N LYS A 83 -26.78 -4.36 -3.55
CA LYS A 83 -26.14 -5.51 -4.21
C LYS A 83 -27.09 -6.23 -5.18
N LYS A 84 -28.36 -6.41 -4.79
CA LYS A 84 -29.38 -7.07 -5.63
C LYS A 84 -29.78 -6.18 -6.80
N LYS A 85 -29.89 -4.87 -6.58
CA LYS A 85 -30.18 -3.90 -7.64
C LYS A 85 -29.07 -3.86 -8.68
N LEU A 86 -27.81 -3.77 -8.26
CA LEU A 86 -26.66 -3.71 -9.16
C LEU A 86 -26.48 -4.99 -10.00
N ARG A 87 -27.01 -6.14 -9.55
CA ARG A 87 -26.95 -7.41 -10.29
C ARG A 87 -28.02 -7.59 -11.36
N LYS A 88 -28.97 -6.67 -11.48
CA LYS A 88 -29.93 -6.73 -12.56
C LYS A 88 -29.28 -6.46 -13.91
N ALA A 89 -29.74 -7.13 -14.97
CA ALA A 89 -29.15 -7.05 -16.30
C ALA A 89 -29.02 -5.61 -16.82
N GLU A 90 -30.06 -4.80 -16.61
CA GLU A 90 -30.05 -3.37 -16.97
C GLU A 90 -28.94 -2.58 -16.31
N ASN A 91 -28.71 -2.80 -15.01
CA ASN A 91 -27.65 -2.12 -14.26
C ASN A 91 -26.25 -2.66 -14.61
N LEU A 92 -26.13 -3.97 -14.86
CA LEU A 92 -24.87 -4.56 -15.31
C LEU A 92 -24.44 -4.00 -16.68
N SER A 93 -25.40 -3.76 -17.59
CA SER A 93 -25.11 -3.11 -18.87
C SER A 93 -24.60 -1.68 -18.68
N GLY A 94 -25.21 -0.91 -17.78
CA GLY A 94 -24.77 0.44 -17.44
C GLY A 94 -23.37 0.45 -16.81
N ILE A 95 -23.08 -0.51 -15.91
CA ILE A 95 -21.75 -0.67 -15.28
C ILE A 95 -20.72 -1.02 -16.33
N LEU A 96 -21.04 -1.90 -17.29
CA LEU A 96 -20.15 -2.24 -18.40
C LEU A 96 -19.81 -1.02 -19.25
N ASN A 97 -20.81 -0.22 -19.63
CA ASN A 97 -20.59 1.01 -20.39
C ASN A 97 -19.67 1.98 -19.65
N TRP A 98 -19.92 2.19 -18.35
CA TRP A 98 -19.02 3.01 -17.51
C TRP A 98 -17.59 2.48 -17.48
N CYS A 99 -17.39 1.16 -17.42
CA CYS A 99 -16.05 0.57 -17.51
C CYS A 99 -15.39 0.79 -18.88
N LEU A 100 -16.18 0.73 -19.97
CA LEU A 100 -15.67 0.98 -21.32
C LEU A 100 -15.29 2.44 -21.52
N ASP A 101 -16.08 3.40 -21.00
CA ASP A 101 -15.75 4.81 -21.01
C ASP A 101 -14.42 5.08 -20.28
N GLY A 102 -14.23 4.44 -19.11
CA GLY A 102 -12.96 4.51 -18.37
C GLY A 102 -11.78 3.90 -19.14
N LEU A 103 -12.01 2.82 -19.89
CA LEU A 103 -10.99 2.20 -20.74
C LEU A 103 -10.58 3.15 -21.89
N TRP A 104 -11.53 3.78 -22.55
CA TRP A 104 -11.26 4.75 -23.61
C TRP A 104 -10.50 5.96 -23.09
N MET A 105 -10.93 6.54 -21.97
CA MET A 105 -10.17 7.60 -21.30
C MET A 105 -8.72 7.19 -21.04
N MET A 106 -8.51 5.99 -20.50
CA MET A 106 -7.17 5.48 -20.21
C MET A 106 -6.33 5.30 -21.49
N GLN A 107 -6.94 4.92 -22.62
CA GLN A 107 -6.25 4.77 -23.90
C GLN A 107 -5.84 6.14 -24.50
N GLU A 108 -6.65 7.17 -24.32
CA GLU A 108 -6.38 8.52 -24.84
C GLU A 108 -5.39 9.29 -23.97
N THR A 109 -5.56 9.28 -22.65
CA THR A 109 -4.80 10.12 -21.73
C THR A 109 -3.78 9.37 -20.87
N GLY A 110 -3.76 8.04 -20.96
CA GLY A 110 -3.01 7.19 -20.05
C GLY A 110 -3.71 7.01 -18.70
N LEU A 111 -3.06 6.28 -17.80
CA LEU A 111 -3.56 6.12 -16.44
C LEU A 111 -3.13 7.32 -15.58
N ASP A 112 -3.94 8.35 -15.55
CA ASP A 112 -3.74 9.47 -14.63
C ASP A 112 -4.10 9.07 -13.20
N VAL A 113 -3.34 9.57 -12.23
CA VAL A 113 -3.55 9.30 -10.82
C VAL A 113 -4.26 10.50 -10.19
N PRO A 114 -5.53 10.38 -9.82
CA PRO A 114 -6.28 11.48 -9.21
C PRO A 114 -5.59 12.03 -7.95
N PRO A 115 -5.73 13.35 -7.66
CA PRO A 115 -5.12 13.95 -6.48
C PRO A 115 -5.40 13.19 -5.18
N ALA A 116 -6.66 12.79 -4.95
CA ALA A 116 -7.05 12.03 -3.76
C ALA A 116 -6.27 10.71 -3.59
N VAL A 117 -5.97 10.00 -4.69
CA VAL A 117 -5.19 8.76 -4.67
C VAL A 117 -3.71 9.06 -4.44
N ARG A 118 -3.20 10.12 -5.04
CA ARG A 118 -1.82 10.58 -4.88
C ARG A 118 -1.55 10.98 -3.42
N ASP A 119 -2.43 11.81 -2.86
CA ASP A 119 -2.29 12.33 -1.50
C ASP A 119 -2.42 11.20 -0.46
N ALA A 120 -3.40 10.31 -0.62
CA ALA A 120 -3.56 9.15 0.26
C ALA A 120 -2.36 8.19 0.19
N THR A 121 -1.80 7.98 -1.01
CA THR A 121 -0.60 7.15 -1.19
C THR A 121 0.63 7.79 -0.56
N ALA A 122 0.81 9.11 -0.75
CA ALA A 122 1.90 9.86 -0.15
C ALA A 122 1.79 9.87 1.39
N GLN A 123 0.58 9.99 1.93
CA GLN A 123 0.36 9.90 3.38
C GLN A 123 0.72 8.51 3.91
N TYR A 124 0.26 7.46 3.25
CA TYR A 124 0.60 6.08 3.65
C TYR A 124 2.10 5.81 3.62
N ARG A 125 2.82 6.36 2.62
CA ARG A 125 4.28 6.30 2.55
C ARG A 125 4.92 6.97 3.77
N ARG A 126 4.53 8.21 4.08
CA ARG A 126 5.04 8.95 5.27
C ARG A 126 4.78 8.18 6.56
N ASP A 127 3.57 7.66 6.73
CA ASP A 127 3.21 6.89 7.93
C ASP A 127 3.98 5.57 8.07
N SER A 128 4.44 5.02 6.95
CA SER A 128 5.22 3.79 6.89
C SER A 128 6.73 4.01 7.12
N ASP A 129 7.22 5.22 6.88
CA ASP A 129 8.63 5.57 7.04
C ASP A 129 8.93 6.03 8.47
N LYS A 130 9.34 5.09 9.30
CA LYS A 130 9.65 5.36 10.70
C LYS A 130 10.89 6.23 10.90
N ILE A 131 11.87 6.12 9.98
CA ILE A 131 13.11 6.88 10.09
C ILE A 131 12.84 8.33 9.75
N ALA A 132 12.13 8.59 8.65
CA ALA A 132 11.73 9.95 8.31
C ALA A 132 10.90 10.59 9.42
N ARG A 133 9.94 9.86 10.00
CA ARG A 133 9.15 10.36 11.14
C ARG A 133 10.00 10.66 12.36
N PHE A 134 10.96 9.81 12.69
CA PHE A 134 11.89 10.07 13.80
C PHE A 134 12.69 11.33 13.54
N VAL A 135 13.22 11.50 12.33
CA VAL A 135 13.98 12.70 11.94
C VAL A 135 13.10 13.95 12.04
N ASP A 136 11.89 13.90 11.49
CA ASP A 136 10.95 15.04 11.52
C ASP A 136 10.51 15.43 12.94
N GLU A 137 10.36 14.45 13.85
CA GLU A 137 9.88 14.68 15.21
C GLU A 137 11.00 15.01 16.21
N MET A 138 12.23 14.55 15.97
CA MET A 138 13.31 14.59 16.96
C MET A 138 14.55 15.39 16.55
N MET A 139 14.65 15.78 15.27
CA MET A 139 15.83 16.47 14.76
C MET A 139 15.45 17.79 14.12
N GLU A 140 16.25 18.83 14.39
CA GLU A 140 16.16 20.12 13.69
C GLU A 140 17.25 20.17 12.62
N PRO A 141 16.91 20.56 11.37
CA PRO A 141 17.91 20.71 10.31
C PRO A 141 18.88 21.85 10.65
N ASP A 142 20.14 21.54 10.87
CA ASP A 142 21.21 22.51 11.03
C ASP A 142 22.34 22.22 10.02
N PRO A 143 22.66 23.16 9.10
CA PRO A 143 23.72 22.98 8.11
C PRO A 143 25.12 22.73 8.71
N HIS A 144 25.31 23.09 9.98
CA HIS A 144 26.58 22.94 10.71
C HIS A 144 26.48 21.95 11.87
N GLY A 145 25.27 21.39 12.09
CA GLY A 145 25.01 20.43 13.15
C GLY A 145 25.63 19.07 12.83
N GLU A 146 26.24 18.47 13.82
CA GLU A 146 26.77 17.10 13.75
C GLU A 146 26.20 16.28 14.91
N ILE A 147 25.77 15.07 14.63
CA ILE A 147 25.39 14.09 15.64
C ILE A 147 26.17 12.80 15.41
N ARG A 148 26.63 12.17 16.49
CA ARG A 148 27.26 10.86 16.38
C ARG A 148 26.23 9.81 16.02
N THR A 149 26.56 8.90 15.11
CA THR A 149 25.66 7.81 14.68
C THR A 149 25.13 6.99 15.85
N GLU A 150 25.98 6.72 16.85
CA GLU A 150 25.59 5.98 18.05
C GLU A 150 24.54 6.72 18.87
N GLU A 151 24.68 8.03 19.02
CA GLU A 151 23.74 8.88 19.75
C GLU A 151 22.41 8.98 19.01
N ALA A 152 22.43 9.21 17.69
CA ALA A 152 21.25 9.22 16.85
C ALA A 152 20.50 7.89 16.93
N TYR A 153 21.23 6.78 16.90
CA TYR A 153 20.65 5.45 17.01
C TYR A 153 20.01 5.18 18.37
N GLN A 154 20.65 5.62 19.45
CA GLN A 154 20.09 5.51 20.79
C GLN A 154 18.78 6.31 20.92
N GLN A 155 18.77 7.55 20.42
CA GLN A 155 17.56 8.38 20.40
C GLN A 155 16.45 7.74 19.56
N TYR A 156 16.78 7.14 18.42
CA TYR A 156 15.83 6.40 17.60
C TYR A 156 15.23 5.19 18.34
N GLN A 157 16.06 4.44 19.08
CA GLN A 157 15.56 3.31 19.89
C GLN A 157 14.59 3.77 20.98
N ASP A 158 14.93 4.85 21.68
CA ASP A 158 14.09 5.41 22.73
C ASP A 158 12.77 5.95 22.15
N TRP A 159 12.83 6.60 20.99
CA TRP A 159 11.65 7.06 20.28
C TRP A 159 10.77 5.88 19.84
N CYS A 160 11.34 4.83 19.27
CA CYS A 160 10.61 3.61 18.92
C CYS A 160 9.90 2.99 20.13
N SER A 161 10.58 2.92 21.27
CA SER A 161 10.03 2.35 22.49
C SER A 161 8.85 3.15 23.02
N ARG A 162 8.94 4.50 23.02
CA ARG A 162 7.85 5.39 23.46
C ARG A 162 6.63 5.35 22.52
N ASN A 163 6.86 5.16 21.22
CA ASN A 163 5.81 5.13 20.20
C ASN A 163 5.27 3.73 19.91
N GLY A 164 5.63 2.70 20.70
CA GLY A 164 5.13 1.33 20.55
C GLY A 164 5.59 0.63 19.28
N HIS A 165 6.68 1.10 18.66
CA HIS A 165 7.25 0.46 17.48
C HIS A 165 8.15 -0.70 17.89
N LYS A 166 7.88 -1.90 17.37
CA LYS A 166 8.78 -3.03 17.54
C LYS A 166 10.10 -2.74 16.82
N ARG A 167 11.21 -3.05 17.49
CA ARG A 167 12.56 -2.99 16.95
C ARG A 167 12.65 -3.85 15.69
N SER A 168 13.01 -3.29 14.54
CA SER A 168 13.39 -4.07 13.37
C SER A 168 14.89 -4.35 13.47
N GLU A 169 15.28 -5.61 13.53
CA GLU A 169 16.69 -6.03 13.58
C GLU A 169 17.44 -5.78 12.26
N GLU A 170 16.73 -5.38 11.19
CA GLU A 170 17.27 -5.24 9.84
C GLU A 170 17.98 -3.90 9.55
N HIS A 171 17.84 -2.88 10.41
CA HIS A 171 18.38 -1.54 10.11
C HIS A 171 19.78 -1.25 10.65
N THR A 172 20.50 -2.25 11.17
CA THR A 172 21.87 -2.05 11.65
C THR A 172 22.86 -1.85 10.50
N SER A 173 22.51 -2.17 9.27
CA SER A 173 23.38 -2.09 8.10
C SER A 173 23.23 -0.80 7.28
N GLU A 174 22.15 -0.04 7.46
CA GLU A 174 21.91 1.20 6.69
C GLU A 174 22.45 2.46 7.37
N LEU A 175 22.88 2.36 8.64
CA LEU A 175 23.49 3.44 9.41
C LEU A 175 25.02 3.32 9.56
N GLN A 176 25.65 2.40 8.84
CA GLN A 176 27.10 2.29 8.67
C GLN A 176 27.50 2.85 7.30
#